data_8ce9eef8b0cf9106827f98569968a1f6
#
_entry.id   8ce9eef8b0cf9106827f98569968a1f6
#
_cell.length_a   1.000
_cell.length_b   1.000
_cell.length_c   1.000
_cell.angle_alpha   90.00
_cell.angle_beta   90.00
_cell.angle_gamma   90.00
#
_symmetry.space_group_name_H-M   'P 1'
#
loop_
_entity.id
_entity.type
_entity.pdbx_description
1 polymer ?
#
loop_
_entity_poly.entity_id
_entity_poly.type
_entity_poly.pdbx_seq_one_letter_code
_entity_poly.pdbx_strand_id
1 'polypeptide(L)'
;MSLKSSLYVGSVFHCRLAPKPHRFRYRLFWLLLDLGELPSLDRRLKVFSHNRHNLFSLFDRDHGDGGASTLRAQADWLLEAQGIDTGGGPIRLLCMPRTLGYGFNPISVYFCHHLDGALAALIYEVHNTFGERHRHVLAVANKGRAVRQACAKSLFVSPFLPMGLRYDFHVSSPGETLTVAIRASGPDGVVLRAALTAQRRDLTDANLLKAGFAFPVEAMKTTAAIHWEALRLWLKGVAYLRREGALGAPSPLHPAEMLRDRENVLVAASAEIHHHEMLPGPLGRELDHLGERVGGLERRDDAFEP
;
A
#
# COMPACT_ATOMS: atom_id res chain seq x y z
N MET A 1 -9.39 -21.69 18.96
CA MET A 1 -9.44 -21.26 17.55
C MET A 1 -8.22 -20.40 17.27
N SER A 2 -7.42 -20.74 16.26
CA SER A 2 -6.32 -19.90 15.81
C SER A 2 -6.90 -18.63 15.16
N LEU A 3 -6.42 -17.44 15.56
CA LEU A 3 -6.83 -16.17 14.93
C LEU A 3 -6.43 -16.16 13.46
N LYS A 4 -7.34 -15.70 12.61
CA LYS A 4 -7.07 -15.47 11.19
C LYS A 4 -6.30 -14.16 10.97
N SER A 5 -6.42 -13.20 11.93
CA SER A 5 -5.64 -11.98 11.97
C SER A 5 -4.18 -12.26 12.28
N SER A 6 -3.27 -11.52 11.66
CA SER A 6 -1.83 -11.77 11.72
C SER A 6 -1.03 -10.47 11.61
N LEU A 7 0.19 -10.47 12.12
CA LEU A 7 1.19 -9.44 11.89
C LEU A 7 2.07 -9.88 10.70
N TYR A 8 2.38 -8.97 9.80
CA TYR A 8 3.31 -9.18 8.68
C TYR A 8 4.47 -8.20 8.78
N VAL A 9 5.69 -8.73 8.79
CA VAL A 9 6.93 -7.93 8.86
C VAL A 9 7.73 -8.15 7.59
N GLY A 10 8.13 -7.07 6.93
CA GLY A 10 8.79 -7.20 5.64
C GLY A 10 9.34 -5.90 5.10
N SER A 11 9.26 -5.72 3.80
CA SER A 11 9.71 -4.50 3.14
C SER A 11 8.83 -4.11 1.98
N VAL A 12 8.80 -2.82 1.70
CA VAL A 12 8.29 -2.25 0.46
C VAL A 12 9.47 -1.86 -0.43
N PHE A 13 9.36 -2.16 -1.70
CA PHE A 13 10.32 -1.80 -2.75
C PHE A 13 9.60 -0.96 -3.80
N HIS A 14 10.22 0.12 -4.24
CA HIS A 14 9.77 0.93 -5.34
C HIS A 14 10.90 1.09 -6.36
N CYS A 15 10.57 0.91 -7.63
CA CYS A 15 11.47 1.13 -8.75
C CYS A 15 10.75 1.90 -9.84
N ARG A 16 11.04 3.19 -9.96
CA ARG A 16 10.65 4.01 -11.10
C ARG A 16 11.63 3.77 -12.23
N LEU A 17 11.12 3.53 -13.43
CA LEU A 17 11.89 3.29 -14.66
C LEU A 17 11.91 4.54 -15.55
N ALA A 18 10.78 5.24 -15.66
CA ALA A 18 10.63 6.43 -16.50
C ALA A 18 9.95 7.57 -15.70
N PRO A 19 10.19 8.85 -16.08
CA PRO A 19 11.15 9.32 -17.09
C PRO A 19 12.61 9.24 -16.62
N LYS A 20 12.87 9.15 -15.31
CA LYS A 20 14.22 8.98 -14.72
C LYS A 20 14.22 7.83 -13.74
N PRO A 21 15.22 6.93 -13.81
CA PRO A 21 15.34 5.81 -12.87
C PRO A 21 15.49 6.30 -11.42
N HIS A 22 14.69 5.70 -10.54
CA HIS A 22 14.75 5.97 -9.11
C HIS A 22 14.22 4.78 -8.33
N ARG A 23 15.00 4.28 -7.37
CA ARG A 23 14.64 3.11 -6.56
C ARG A 23 14.88 3.37 -5.09
N PHE A 24 14.03 2.79 -4.25
CA PHE A 24 14.19 2.80 -2.80
C PHE A 24 13.53 1.57 -2.18
N ARG A 25 13.91 1.26 -0.95
CA ARG A 25 13.38 0.17 -0.16
C ARG A 25 13.34 0.56 1.30
N TYR A 26 12.19 0.25 1.95
CA TYR A 26 11.99 0.46 3.38
C TYR A 26 11.51 -0.83 4.03
N ARG A 27 11.94 -1.09 5.25
CA ARG A 27 11.42 -2.17 6.09
C ARG A 27 10.27 -1.62 6.92
N LEU A 28 9.15 -2.37 6.96
CA LEU A 28 7.89 -1.97 7.54
C LEU A 28 7.16 -3.19 8.12
N PHE A 29 6.05 -2.96 8.81
CA PHE A 29 5.12 -4.01 9.18
C PHE A 29 3.68 -3.63 8.85
N TRP A 30 2.84 -4.63 8.72
CA TRP A 30 1.41 -4.50 8.44
C TRP A 30 0.63 -5.43 9.34
N LEU A 31 -0.63 -5.10 9.57
CA LEU A 31 -1.61 -5.99 10.16
C LEU A 31 -2.50 -6.55 9.06
N LEU A 32 -2.74 -7.85 9.07
CA LEU A 32 -3.85 -8.47 8.35
C LEU A 32 -4.93 -8.74 9.39
N LEU A 33 -6.02 -8.00 9.34
CA LEU A 33 -7.09 -8.03 10.33
C LEU A 33 -8.36 -8.63 9.71
N ASP A 34 -8.84 -9.73 10.24
CA ASP A 34 -10.18 -10.22 9.93
C ASP A 34 -11.18 -9.25 10.58
N LEU A 35 -12.02 -8.60 9.78
CA LEU A 35 -12.96 -7.58 10.26
C LEU A 35 -13.96 -8.15 11.28
N GLY A 36 -14.27 -9.45 11.21
CA GLY A 36 -15.10 -10.16 12.19
C GLY A 36 -14.40 -10.40 13.53
N GLU A 37 -13.06 -10.39 13.55
CA GLU A 37 -12.28 -10.59 14.79
C GLU A 37 -11.99 -9.28 15.55
N LEU A 38 -12.24 -8.10 14.97
CA LEU A 38 -11.89 -6.80 15.57
C LEU A 38 -12.38 -6.65 17.03
N PRO A 39 -13.65 -6.97 17.37
CA PRO A 39 -14.11 -6.85 18.78
C PRO A 39 -13.37 -7.78 19.73
N SER A 40 -12.93 -8.95 19.27
CA SER A 40 -12.18 -9.91 20.12
C SER A 40 -10.72 -9.50 20.24
N LEU A 41 -10.10 -8.94 19.20
CA LEU A 41 -8.75 -8.39 19.22
C LEU A 41 -8.65 -7.19 20.16
N ASP A 42 -9.62 -6.28 20.12
CA ASP A 42 -9.70 -5.10 20.99
C ASP A 42 -9.77 -5.47 22.47
N ARG A 43 -10.43 -6.58 22.81
CA ARG A 43 -10.49 -7.08 24.19
C ARG A 43 -9.24 -7.85 24.63
N ARG A 44 -8.57 -8.53 23.71
CA ARG A 44 -7.47 -9.47 24.00
C ARG A 44 -6.09 -8.81 24.00
N LEU A 45 -5.87 -7.88 23.10
CA LEU A 45 -4.58 -7.21 22.96
C LEU A 45 -4.54 -5.96 23.83
N LYS A 46 -3.48 -5.83 24.62
CA LYS A 46 -3.31 -4.69 25.53
C LYS A 46 -2.74 -3.46 24.81
N VAL A 47 -1.93 -3.68 23.78
CA VAL A 47 -1.24 -2.60 23.04
C VAL A 47 -1.92 -2.25 21.72
N PHE A 48 -3.02 -2.91 21.36
CA PHE A 48 -3.84 -2.65 20.18
C PHE A 48 -5.27 -2.31 20.56
N SER A 49 -5.91 -1.37 19.86
CA SER A 49 -7.32 -1.05 20.01
C SER A 49 -8.02 -0.76 18.70
N HIS A 50 -9.31 -1.04 18.63
CA HIS A 50 -10.19 -0.67 17.52
C HIS A 50 -11.01 0.57 17.90
N ASN A 51 -10.99 1.60 17.03
CA ASN A 51 -11.67 2.89 17.20
C ASN A 51 -11.35 3.63 18.51
N ARG A 52 -10.26 3.28 19.18
CA ARG A 52 -9.73 3.94 20.37
C ARG A 52 -8.23 4.15 20.25
N HIS A 53 -7.71 5.19 20.90
CA HIS A 53 -6.26 5.44 20.96
C HIS A 53 -5.58 4.36 21.81
N ASN A 54 -4.46 3.85 21.29
CA ASN A 54 -3.53 2.94 21.97
C ASN A 54 -2.15 3.10 21.30
N LEU A 55 -1.16 2.28 21.73
CA LEU A 55 0.15 2.24 21.08
C LEU A 55 -0.01 1.91 19.59
N PHE A 56 -0.85 0.90 19.27
CA PHE A 56 -1.31 0.60 17.92
C PHE A 56 -2.83 0.69 17.87
N SER A 57 -3.37 1.23 16.79
CA SER A 57 -4.83 1.36 16.64
C SER A 57 -5.24 1.17 15.19
N LEU A 58 -6.44 0.60 15.00
CA LEU A 58 -7.20 0.70 13.76
C LEU A 58 -8.38 1.63 14.01
N PHE A 59 -8.53 2.64 13.18
CA PHE A 59 -9.73 3.48 13.16
C PHE A 59 -10.47 3.29 11.84
N ASP A 60 -11.76 2.98 11.89
CA ASP A 60 -12.60 2.79 10.70
C ASP A 60 -12.59 4.03 9.80
N ARG A 61 -12.58 5.23 10.40
CA ARG A 61 -12.51 6.52 9.67
C ARG A 61 -11.25 6.70 8.80
N ASP A 62 -10.19 5.92 9.05
CA ASP A 62 -8.95 5.98 8.24
C ASP A 62 -9.07 5.17 6.96
N HIS A 63 -10.12 4.39 6.84
CA HIS A 63 -10.40 3.48 5.75
C HIS A 63 -11.78 3.73 5.17
N GLY A 64 -12.09 3.07 4.07
CA GLY A 64 -13.39 3.15 3.44
C GLY A 64 -13.76 4.58 3.01
N ASP A 65 -15.02 4.97 3.23
CA ASP A 65 -15.52 6.32 2.94
C ASP A 65 -15.31 7.30 4.11
N GLY A 66 -14.82 6.79 5.26
CA GLY A 66 -14.67 7.57 6.50
C GLY A 66 -15.98 7.84 7.22
N GLY A 67 -17.09 7.27 6.75
CA GLY A 67 -18.43 7.43 7.32
C GLY A 67 -18.68 6.62 8.60
N ALA A 68 -19.93 6.62 9.07
CA ALA A 68 -20.34 5.95 10.30
C ALA A 68 -20.53 4.43 10.15
N SER A 69 -20.63 3.91 8.91
CA SER A 69 -20.78 2.48 8.64
C SER A 69 -19.50 1.72 8.96
N THR A 70 -19.65 0.49 9.47
CA THR A 70 -18.49 -0.38 9.71
C THR A 70 -17.74 -0.70 8.42
N LEU A 71 -16.44 -0.94 8.50
CA LEU A 71 -15.63 -1.32 7.32
C LEU A 71 -16.16 -2.58 6.64
N ARG A 72 -16.74 -3.51 7.42
CA ARG A 72 -17.38 -4.70 6.89
C ARG A 72 -18.57 -4.35 6.02
N ALA A 73 -19.50 -3.54 6.50
CA ALA A 73 -20.69 -3.13 5.76
C ALA A 73 -20.33 -2.33 4.50
N GLN A 74 -19.31 -1.47 4.56
CA GLN A 74 -18.84 -0.73 3.40
C GLN A 74 -18.24 -1.65 2.33
N ALA A 75 -17.46 -2.66 2.75
CA ALA A 75 -16.88 -3.63 1.83
C ALA A 75 -17.96 -4.53 1.19
N ASP A 76 -18.93 -4.99 1.98
CA ASP A 76 -20.06 -5.78 1.47
C ASP A 76 -20.88 -4.98 0.43
N TRP A 77 -21.16 -3.70 0.72
CA TRP A 77 -21.85 -2.80 -0.24
C TRP A 77 -21.07 -2.64 -1.55
N LEU A 78 -19.73 -2.46 -1.47
CA LEU A 78 -18.87 -2.34 -2.65
C LEU A 78 -18.89 -3.62 -3.50
N LEU A 79 -18.88 -4.78 -2.87
CA LEU A 79 -18.92 -6.08 -3.55
C LEU A 79 -20.28 -6.28 -4.23
N GLU A 80 -21.36 -5.98 -3.52
CA GLU A 80 -22.72 -6.06 -4.06
C GLU A 80 -22.91 -5.13 -5.27
N ALA A 81 -22.41 -3.88 -5.19
CA ALA A 81 -22.43 -2.92 -6.29
C ALA A 81 -21.70 -3.40 -7.56
N GLN A 82 -20.77 -4.36 -7.42
CA GLN A 82 -20.06 -5.03 -8.52
C GLN A 82 -20.64 -6.41 -8.87
N GLY A 83 -21.76 -6.80 -8.28
CA GLY A 83 -22.38 -8.10 -8.48
C GLY A 83 -21.56 -9.28 -7.93
N ILE A 84 -20.71 -9.04 -6.93
CA ILE A 84 -19.85 -10.07 -6.32
C ILE A 84 -20.50 -10.56 -5.02
N ASP A 85 -21.09 -11.74 -5.04
CA ASP A 85 -21.62 -12.39 -3.85
C ASP A 85 -20.55 -13.22 -3.15
N THR A 86 -20.26 -12.89 -1.90
CA THR A 86 -19.34 -13.64 -1.03
C THR A 86 -20.07 -14.61 -0.11
N GLY A 87 -21.42 -14.60 -0.10
CA GLY A 87 -22.23 -15.37 0.83
C GLY A 87 -21.98 -15.03 2.31
N GLY A 88 -21.48 -13.80 2.60
CA GLY A 88 -21.12 -13.37 3.95
C GLY A 88 -19.77 -13.92 4.46
N GLY A 89 -18.91 -14.40 3.58
CA GLY A 89 -17.59 -14.92 3.92
C GLY A 89 -16.67 -13.90 4.59
N PRO A 90 -15.50 -14.30 5.12
CA PRO A 90 -14.61 -13.41 5.86
C PRO A 90 -13.95 -12.36 4.97
N ILE A 91 -13.82 -11.14 5.50
CA ILE A 91 -13.07 -10.04 4.88
C ILE A 91 -11.88 -9.70 5.76
N ARG A 92 -10.67 -9.75 5.18
CA ARG A 92 -9.42 -9.45 5.88
C ARG A 92 -8.75 -8.22 5.30
N LEU A 93 -8.51 -7.23 6.14
CA LEU A 93 -7.87 -5.96 5.78
C LEU A 93 -6.37 -6.03 6.06
N LEU A 94 -5.54 -5.87 5.03
CA LEU A 94 -4.11 -5.62 5.14
C LEU A 94 -3.89 -4.11 5.18
N CYS A 95 -3.38 -3.61 6.30
CA CYS A 95 -3.12 -2.18 6.49
C CYS A 95 -1.98 -1.93 7.50
N MET A 96 -1.45 -0.72 7.51
CA MET A 96 -0.57 -0.25 8.57
C MET A 96 -1.43 0.29 9.73
N PRO A 97 -1.18 -0.10 11.00
CA PRO A 97 -1.89 0.48 12.13
C PRO A 97 -1.47 1.93 12.36
N ARG A 98 -2.32 2.73 13.03
CA ARG A 98 -1.81 3.93 13.68
C ARG A 98 -0.80 3.53 14.75
N THR A 99 0.28 4.27 14.84
CA THR A 99 1.29 4.14 15.90
C THR A 99 1.31 5.43 16.70
N LEU A 100 1.09 5.36 18.02
CA LEU A 100 0.99 6.54 18.89
C LEU A 100 -0.03 7.60 18.39
N GLY A 101 -1.12 7.14 17.78
CA GLY A 101 -2.19 7.99 17.26
C GLY A 101 -1.99 8.51 15.84
N TYR A 102 -0.78 8.45 15.28
CA TYR A 102 -0.53 8.82 13.89
C TYR A 102 -0.65 7.61 12.97
N GLY A 103 -1.34 7.75 11.84
CA GLY A 103 -1.52 6.69 10.83
C GLY A 103 -1.56 7.24 9.41
N PHE A 104 -0.93 6.53 8.49
CA PHE A 104 -1.02 6.77 7.06
C PHE A 104 -0.85 5.46 6.30
N ASN A 105 -1.82 5.14 5.45
CA ASN A 105 -1.83 3.95 4.62
C ASN A 105 -1.82 4.35 3.14
N PRO A 106 -0.68 4.34 2.44
CA PRO A 106 -0.65 4.62 1.00
C PRO A 106 -1.49 3.64 0.19
N ILE A 107 -1.53 2.40 0.65
CA ILE A 107 -2.39 1.34 0.09
C ILE A 107 -2.83 0.40 1.20
N SER A 108 -4.13 0.07 1.20
CA SER A 108 -4.71 -1.02 1.98
C SER A 108 -5.35 -2.04 1.02
N VAL A 109 -5.36 -3.32 1.40
CA VAL A 109 -5.92 -4.37 0.56
C VAL A 109 -6.91 -5.20 1.38
N TYR A 110 -8.16 -5.26 0.91
CA TYR A 110 -9.17 -6.14 1.50
C TYR A 110 -9.19 -7.46 0.71
N PHE A 111 -8.98 -8.56 1.41
CA PHE A 111 -9.11 -9.92 0.89
C PHE A 111 -10.51 -10.42 1.23
N CYS A 112 -11.40 -10.40 0.24
CA CYS A 112 -12.80 -10.79 0.39
C CYS A 112 -12.96 -12.25 -0.02
N HIS A 113 -13.42 -13.10 0.89
CA HIS A 113 -13.52 -14.55 0.67
C HIS A 113 -14.98 -14.99 0.61
N HIS A 114 -15.23 -16.09 -0.08
CA HIS A 114 -16.46 -16.89 0.07
C HIS A 114 -16.46 -17.63 1.41
N LEU A 115 -17.62 -18.17 1.79
CA LEU A 115 -17.76 -18.98 3.02
C LEU A 115 -16.84 -20.20 3.03
N ASP A 116 -16.56 -20.80 1.88
CA ASP A 116 -15.63 -21.93 1.73
C ASP A 116 -14.14 -21.54 1.91
N GLY A 117 -13.86 -20.24 2.09
CA GLY A 117 -12.53 -19.70 2.24
C GLY A 117 -11.80 -19.37 0.92
N ALA A 118 -12.41 -19.66 -0.23
CA ALA A 118 -11.86 -19.24 -1.51
C ALA A 118 -11.89 -17.71 -1.64
N LEU A 119 -10.87 -17.12 -2.27
CA LEU A 119 -10.84 -15.69 -2.51
C LEU A 119 -11.83 -15.32 -3.62
N ALA A 120 -12.77 -14.42 -3.30
CA ALA A 120 -13.81 -13.93 -4.21
C ALA A 120 -13.40 -12.65 -4.93
N ALA A 121 -12.81 -11.71 -4.18
CA ALA A 121 -12.41 -10.41 -4.69
C ALA A 121 -11.28 -9.79 -3.88
N LEU A 122 -10.61 -8.82 -4.47
CA LEU A 122 -9.71 -7.90 -3.80
C LEU A 122 -10.24 -6.46 -3.94
N ILE A 123 -10.23 -5.70 -2.83
CA ILE A 123 -10.48 -4.27 -2.85
C ILE A 123 -9.15 -3.57 -2.54
N TYR A 124 -8.64 -2.81 -3.50
CA TYR A 124 -7.44 -2.00 -3.33
C TYR A 124 -7.86 -0.58 -2.97
N GLU A 125 -7.60 -0.17 -1.75
CA GLU A 125 -7.85 1.17 -1.28
C GLU A 125 -6.55 1.97 -1.31
N VAL A 126 -6.49 2.96 -2.19
CA VAL A 126 -5.31 3.81 -2.41
C VAL A 126 -5.57 5.18 -1.81
N HIS A 127 -4.61 5.68 -1.03
CA HIS A 127 -4.63 7.01 -0.45
C HIS A 127 -3.51 7.85 -1.02
N ASN A 128 -3.80 9.12 -1.30
CA ASN A 128 -2.76 10.09 -1.60
C ASN A 128 -2.46 10.96 -0.38
N THR A 129 -1.39 11.75 -0.47
CA THR A 129 -1.01 12.70 0.59
C THR A 129 -1.90 13.94 0.65
N PHE A 130 -2.87 14.07 -0.28
CA PHE A 130 -3.84 15.17 -0.34
C PHE A 130 -5.16 14.84 0.38
N GLY A 131 -5.24 13.67 1.06
CA GLY A 131 -6.42 13.23 1.81
C GLY A 131 -7.50 12.56 0.97
N GLU A 132 -7.22 12.27 -0.31
CA GLU A 132 -8.17 11.56 -1.17
C GLU A 132 -7.96 10.06 -1.12
N ARG A 133 -9.06 9.33 -1.32
CA ARG A 133 -9.12 7.86 -1.35
C ARG A 133 -9.82 7.39 -2.61
N HIS A 134 -9.34 6.27 -3.15
CA HIS A 134 -10.02 5.57 -4.24
C HIS A 134 -9.96 4.06 -4.01
N ARG A 135 -11.04 3.37 -4.34
CA ARG A 135 -11.18 1.92 -4.14
C ARG A 135 -11.41 1.25 -5.48
N HIS A 136 -10.54 0.32 -5.83
CA HIS A 136 -10.70 -0.57 -6.96
C HIS A 136 -11.21 -1.91 -6.45
N VAL A 137 -12.38 -2.34 -6.89
CA VAL A 137 -12.98 -3.64 -6.57
C VAL A 137 -12.77 -4.56 -7.76
N LEU A 138 -12.02 -5.64 -7.58
CA LEU A 138 -11.68 -6.54 -8.67
C LEU A 138 -12.00 -7.99 -8.27
N ALA A 139 -12.90 -8.63 -9.03
CA ALA A 139 -13.25 -10.03 -8.83
C ALA A 139 -12.05 -10.95 -9.11
N VAL A 140 -11.98 -12.08 -8.41
CA VAL A 140 -10.95 -13.09 -8.60
C VAL A 140 -11.51 -14.20 -9.50
N ALA A 141 -11.01 -14.28 -10.73
CA ALA A 141 -11.46 -15.29 -11.69
C ALA A 141 -10.82 -16.67 -11.47
N ASN A 142 -9.60 -16.73 -10.90
CA ASN A 142 -8.83 -17.97 -10.78
C ASN A 142 -8.57 -18.36 -9.33
N LYS A 143 -8.82 -19.61 -8.95
CA LYS A 143 -8.60 -20.17 -7.61
C LYS A 143 -7.11 -20.49 -7.30
N GLY A 144 -6.16 -19.78 -7.90
CA GLY A 144 -4.72 -19.97 -7.70
C GLY A 144 -4.20 -19.35 -6.41
N ARG A 145 -2.95 -19.69 -6.02
CA ARG A 145 -2.25 -19.06 -4.87
C ARG A 145 -1.87 -17.60 -5.11
N ALA A 146 -1.84 -17.17 -6.35
CA ALA A 146 -1.55 -15.79 -6.75
C ALA A 146 -2.63 -15.28 -7.69
N VAL A 147 -3.06 -14.05 -7.44
CA VAL A 147 -4.09 -13.35 -8.21
C VAL A 147 -3.42 -12.32 -9.08
N ARG A 148 -3.77 -12.30 -10.37
CA ARG A 148 -3.36 -11.28 -11.33
C ARG A 148 -4.59 -10.50 -11.77
N GLN A 149 -4.57 -9.20 -11.62
CA GLN A 149 -5.67 -8.29 -11.94
C GLN A 149 -5.13 -7.01 -12.53
N ALA A 150 -5.97 -6.30 -13.28
CA ALA A 150 -5.59 -5.03 -13.86
C ALA A 150 -6.74 -4.03 -13.84
N CYS A 151 -6.42 -2.74 -13.68
CA CYS A 151 -7.37 -1.65 -13.82
C CYS A 151 -6.69 -0.37 -14.33
N ALA A 152 -7.52 0.56 -14.81
CA ALA A 152 -7.03 1.90 -15.10
C ALA A 152 -6.69 2.66 -13.82
N LYS A 153 -5.67 3.51 -13.87
CA LYS A 153 -5.33 4.41 -12.75
C LYS A 153 -6.41 5.50 -12.64
N SER A 154 -7.11 5.54 -11.50
CA SER A 154 -8.25 6.45 -11.27
C SER A 154 -7.96 7.55 -10.25
N LEU A 155 -6.84 7.46 -9.49
CA LEU A 155 -6.49 8.45 -8.47
C LEU A 155 -5.16 9.14 -8.79
N PHE A 156 -5.10 10.45 -8.59
CA PHE A 156 -3.86 11.22 -8.63
C PHE A 156 -3.07 10.97 -7.33
N VAL A 157 -2.16 9.99 -7.36
CA VAL A 157 -1.40 9.56 -6.17
C VAL A 157 -0.06 10.28 -6.02
N SER A 158 0.46 10.89 -7.08
CA SER A 158 1.77 11.56 -7.06
C SER A 158 1.86 12.55 -8.21
N PRO A 159 2.41 13.76 -7.98
CA PRO A 159 2.64 14.75 -9.02
C PRO A 159 3.72 14.34 -10.04
N PHE A 160 4.38 13.22 -9.82
CA PHE A 160 5.39 12.67 -10.72
C PHE A 160 4.89 11.46 -11.51
N LEU A 161 3.58 11.11 -11.44
CA LEU A 161 3.02 9.93 -12.08
C LEU A 161 1.75 10.31 -12.86
N PRO A 162 1.73 10.26 -14.21
CA PRO A 162 0.59 10.68 -15.02
C PRO A 162 -0.67 9.85 -14.75
N MET A 163 -1.84 10.37 -15.17
CA MET A 163 -3.13 9.69 -14.96
C MET A 163 -3.37 8.54 -15.96
N GLY A 164 -2.98 8.68 -17.19
CA GLY A 164 -3.24 7.70 -18.27
C GLY A 164 -2.43 6.40 -18.15
N LEU A 165 -2.33 5.84 -16.93
CA LEU A 165 -1.62 4.60 -16.69
C LEU A 165 -2.59 3.45 -16.40
N ARG A 166 -2.13 2.24 -16.69
CA ARG A 166 -2.74 0.99 -16.27
C ARG A 166 -1.96 0.43 -15.07
N TYR A 167 -2.69 -0.04 -14.07
CA TYR A 167 -2.14 -0.84 -12.97
C TYR A 167 -2.35 -2.32 -13.24
N ASP A 168 -1.28 -3.10 -13.15
CA ASP A 168 -1.31 -4.56 -13.09
C ASP A 168 -0.91 -5.00 -11.68
N PHE A 169 -1.78 -5.74 -11.02
CA PHE A 169 -1.58 -6.26 -9.67
C PHE A 169 -1.20 -7.73 -9.72
N HIS A 170 -0.23 -8.11 -8.91
CA HIS A 170 0.11 -9.49 -8.62
C HIS A 170 0.11 -9.68 -7.11
N VAL A 171 -0.87 -10.39 -6.59
CA VAL A 171 -1.11 -10.52 -5.15
C VAL A 171 -1.16 -11.99 -4.77
N SER A 172 -0.35 -12.41 -3.79
CA SER A 172 -0.47 -13.75 -3.21
C SER A 172 -1.63 -13.82 -2.23
N SER A 173 -2.30 -14.97 -2.13
CA SER A 173 -3.20 -15.21 -1.01
C SER A 173 -2.44 -15.13 0.31
N PRO A 174 -3.06 -14.58 1.39
CA PRO A 174 -2.43 -14.50 2.69
C PRO A 174 -1.99 -15.87 3.22
N GLY A 175 -0.71 -16.00 3.53
CA GLY A 175 -0.06 -17.23 4.01
C GLY A 175 1.17 -16.89 4.86
N GLU A 176 2.17 -17.78 4.91
CA GLU A 176 3.42 -17.52 5.62
C GLU A 176 4.20 -16.36 5.00
N THR A 177 4.09 -16.19 3.68
CA THR A 177 4.59 -15.03 2.95
C THR A 177 3.44 -14.35 2.24
N LEU A 178 3.38 -13.03 2.33
CA LEU A 178 2.43 -12.18 1.61
C LEU A 178 3.19 -11.29 0.65
N THR A 179 2.74 -11.24 -0.60
CA THR A 179 3.25 -10.34 -1.63
C THR A 179 2.11 -9.54 -2.24
N VAL A 180 2.30 -8.23 -2.35
CA VAL A 180 1.45 -7.33 -3.14
C VAL A 180 2.37 -6.57 -4.08
N ALA A 181 2.36 -6.91 -5.36
CA ALA A 181 3.14 -6.24 -6.39
C ALA A 181 2.24 -5.46 -7.34
N ILE A 182 2.70 -4.29 -7.74
CA ILE A 182 1.99 -3.35 -8.61
C ILE A 182 2.95 -2.91 -9.71
N ARG A 183 2.51 -3.03 -10.95
CA ARG A 183 3.19 -2.47 -12.12
C ARG A 183 2.30 -1.37 -12.69
N ALA A 184 2.85 -0.17 -12.87
CA ALA A 184 2.18 0.92 -13.57
C ALA A 184 2.80 1.08 -14.95
N SER A 185 1.99 0.97 -15.99
CA SER A 185 2.40 1.02 -17.39
C SER A 185 1.63 2.11 -18.15
N GLY A 186 2.33 2.83 -19.01
CA GLY A 186 1.77 3.78 -19.98
C GLY A 186 1.97 3.30 -21.40
N PRO A 187 1.67 4.15 -22.40
CA PRO A 187 1.85 3.82 -23.82
C PRO A 187 3.28 3.40 -24.16
N ASP A 188 4.26 4.03 -23.51
CA ASP A 188 5.70 3.80 -23.78
C ASP A 188 6.29 2.67 -22.91
N GLY A 189 5.44 1.89 -22.23
CA GLY A 189 5.87 0.76 -21.40
C GLY A 189 5.77 1.00 -19.89
N VAL A 190 6.54 0.22 -19.13
CA VAL A 190 6.50 0.23 -17.67
C VAL A 190 7.17 1.48 -17.11
N VAL A 191 6.42 2.24 -16.29
CA VAL A 191 6.89 3.48 -15.65
C VAL A 191 7.34 3.21 -14.20
N LEU A 192 6.61 2.35 -13.49
CA LEU A 192 6.84 2.09 -12.06
C LEU A 192 6.58 0.63 -11.73
N ARG A 193 7.42 0.05 -10.89
CA ARG A 193 7.17 -1.21 -10.19
C ARG A 193 7.24 -0.95 -8.69
N ALA A 194 6.27 -1.44 -7.95
CA ALA A 194 6.24 -1.42 -6.49
C ALA A 194 5.90 -2.82 -5.97
N ALA A 195 6.54 -3.24 -4.90
CA ALA A 195 6.25 -4.52 -4.28
C ALA A 195 6.36 -4.43 -2.77
N LEU A 196 5.37 -4.98 -2.08
CA LEU A 196 5.39 -5.31 -0.66
C LEU A 196 5.63 -6.80 -0.55
N THR A 197 6.61 -7.22 0.22
CA THR A 197 6.83 -8.62 0.57
C THR A 197 7.09 -8.73 2.06
N ALA A 198 6.31 -9.58 2.74
CA ALA A 198 6.35 -9.68 4.20
C ALA A 198 6.10 -11.11 4.68
N GLN A 199 6.68 -11.43 5.84
CA GLN A 199 6.58 -12.71 6.53
C GLN A 199 5.57 -12.63 7.65
N ARG A 200 4.73 -13.65 7.75
CA ARG A 200 3.73 -13.79 8.81
C ARG A 200 4.36 -13.97 10.17
N ARG A 201 3.72 -13.35 11.18
CA ARG A 201 3.96 -13.55 12.61
C ARG A 201 2.61 -13.59 13.31
N ASP A 202 2.54 -14.26 14.44
CA ASP A 202 1.33 -14.26 15.27
C ASP A 202 1.05 -12.85 15.78
N LEU A 203 -0.22 -12.46 15.76
CA LEU A 203 -0.68 -11.18 16.26
C LEU A 203 -0.84 -11.29 17.79
N THR A 204 0.22 -10.91 18.51
CA THR A 204 0.35 -10.88 19.96
C THR A 204 0.92 -9.55 20.41
N ASP A 205 0.66 -9.16 21.67
CA ASP A 205 1.25 -7.95 22.25
C ASP A 205 2.79 -7.97 22.16
N ALA A 206 3.42 -9.12 22.42
CA ALA A 206 4.87 -9.26 22.36
C ALA A 206 5.42 -9.02 20.95
N ASN A 207 4.78 -9.55 19.92
CA ASN A 207 5.21 -9.36 18.53
C ASN A 207 4.91 -7.94 18.02
N LEU A 208 3.78 -7.34 18.46
CA LEU A 208 3.48 -5.94 18.18
C LEU A 208 4.52 -5.00 18.80
N LEU A 209 4.88 -5.21 20.07
CA LEU A 209 5.93 -4.44 20.74
C LEU A 209 7.28 -4.61 20.04
N LYS A 210 7.68 -5.84 19.67
CA LYS A 210 8.91 -6.08 18.90
C LYS A 210 8.89 -5.32 17.57
N ALA A 211 7.77 -5.34 16.84
CA ALA A 211 7.61 -4.59 15.61
C ALA A 211 7.68 -3.08 15.87
N GLY A 212 7.01 -2.56 16.90
CA GLY A 212 7.03 -1.15 17.26
C GLY A 212 8.42 -0.64 17.64
N PHE A 213 9.21 -1.44 18.36
CA PHE A 213 10.61 -1.09 18.67
C PHE A 213 11.53 -1.19 17.46
N ALA A 214 11.31 -2.18 16.58
CA ALA A 214 12.10 -2.33 15.35
C ALA A 214 11.79 -1.24 14.31
N PHE A 215 10.55 -0.73 14.32
CA PHE A 215 10.05 0.26 13.36
C PHE A 215 9.33 1.41 14.10
N PRO A 216 10.04 2.19 14.91
CA PRO A 216 9.43 3.27 15.67
C PRO A 216 8.86 4.33 14.70
N VAL A 217 7.66 4.86 15.04
CA VAL A 217 6.95 5.90 14.28
C VAL A 217 6.82 5.62 12.77
N GLU A 218 6.51 4.37 12.42
CA GLU A 218 6.49 3.86 11.04
C GLU A 218 5.64 4.70 10.08
N ALA A 219 4.42 5.07 10.50
CA ALA A 219 3.54 5.88 9.68
C ALA A 219 4.13 7.28 9.41
N MET A 220 4.78 7.90 10.39
CA MET A 220 5.48 9.18 10.22
C MET A 220 6.68 9.04 9.26
N LYS A 221 7.47 7.96 9.42
CA LYS A 221 8.58 7.66 8.50
C LYS A 221 8.08 7.41 7.09
N THR A 222 6.95 6.75 6.91
CA THR A 222 6.34 6.53 5.60
C THR A 222 5.96 7.86 4.96
N THR A 223 5.32 8.75 5.70
CA THR A 223 4.97 10.09 5.20
C THR A 223 6.22 10.91 4.88
N ALA A 224 7.19 10.97 5.79
CA ALA A 224 8.46 11.67 5.57
C ALA A 224 9.23 11.10 4.36
N ALA A 225 9.27 9.75 4.23
CA ALA A 225 9.89 9.09 3.09
C ALA A 225 9.22 9.46 1.76
N ILE A 226 7.88 9.54 1.71
CA ILE A 226 7.16 9.96 0.49
C ILE A 226 7.59 11.37 0.08
N HIS A 227 7.65 12.32 1.02
CA HIS A 227 8.07 13.69 0.73
C HIS A 227 9.56 13.76 0.36
N TRP A 228 10.42 13.01 1.05
CA TRP A 228 11.83 12.92 0.74
C TRP A 228 12.08 12.37 -0.68
N GLU A 229 11.41 11.27 -1.04
CA GLU A 229 11.54 10.70 -2.39
C GLU A 229 10.94 11.61 -3.45
N ALA A 230 9.88 12.36 -3.13
CA ALA A 230 9.33 13.42 -3.99
C ALA A 230 10.37 14.53 -4.23
N LEU A 231 11.03 15.01 -3.17
CA LEU A 231 12.12 15.99 -3.27
C LEU A 231 13.28 15.48 -4.13
N ARG A 232 13.70 14.21 -3.93
CA ARG A 232 14.76 13.58 -4.75
C ARG A 232 14.38 13.50 -6.23
N LEU A 233 13.13 13.18 -6.56
CA LEU A 233 12.63 13.16 -7.94
C LEU A 233 12.64 14.56 -8.55
N TRP A 234 12.22 15.56 -7.78
CA TRP A 234 12.26 16.96 -8.21
C TRP A 234 13.70 17.44 -8.47
N LEU A 235 14.63 17.17 -7.55
CA LEU A 235 16.05 17.48 -7.72
C LEU A 235 16.67 16.77 -8.94
N LYS A 236 16.16 15.59 -9.31
CA LYS A 236 16.53 14.91 -10.56
C LYS A 236 15.91 15.55 -11.80
N GLY A 237 15.08 16.59 -11.66
CA GLY A 237 14.39 17.28 -12.77
C GLY A 237 13.29 16.46 -13.39
N VAL A 238 12.60 15.60 -12.63
CA VAL A 238 11.36 14.95 -13.08
C VAL A 238 10.24 16.00 -13.07
N ALA A 239 9.51 16.12 -14.20
CA ALA A 239 8.45 17.12 -14.33
C ALA A 239 7.36 16.93 -13.26
N TYR A 240 6.97 18.05 -12.63
CA TYR A 240 5.85 18.11 -11.70
C TYR A 240 4.55 18.25 -12.51
N LEU A 241 3.64 17.29 -12.36
CA LEU A 241 2.35 17.29 -13.02
C LEU A 241 1.31 17.96 -12.11
N ARG A 242 0.61 18.96 -12.62
CA ARG A 242 -0.55 19.54 -11.94
C ARG A 242 -1.74 18.57 -11.97
N ARG A 243 -2.53 18.61 -10.92
CA ARG A 243 -3.81 17.92 -10.84
C ARG A 243 -4.80 18.60 -11.79
N GLU A 244 -5.42 17.85 -12.69
CA GLU A 244 -6.53 18.33 -13.50
C GLU A 244 -7.73 18.65 -12.57
N GLY A 245 -8.22 19.88 -12.62
CA GLY A 245 -9.34 20.35 -11.78
C GLY A 245 -9.04 21.51 -10.83
N ALA A 246 -7.76 21.87 -10.62
CA ALA A 246 -7.39 23.12 -9.96
C ALA A 246 -7.00 24.15 -11.03
N LEU A 247 -8.03 24.84 -11.57
CA LEU A 247 -7.93 26.01 -12.48
C LEU A 247 -7.08 25.80 -13.77
N GLY A 248 -7.76 25.51 -14.89
CA GLY A 248 -7.32 25.80 -16.26
C GLY A 248 -5.96 25.26 -16.72
N ALA A 249 -5.92 24.61 -17.88
CA ALA A 249 -4.83 24.12 -18.73
C ALA A 249 -3.40 23.90 -18.12
N PRO A 250 -2.70 22.82 -18.49
CA PRO A 250 -1.35 22.53 -17.97
C PRO A 250 -0.35 23.59 -18.44
N SER A 251 0.05 24.47 -17.54
CA SER A 251 1.18 25.35 -17.71
C SER A 251 2.32 24.91 -16.79
N PRO A 252 3.57 24.87 -17.23
CA PRO A 252 4.70 24.62 -16.34
C PRO A 252 4.73 25.71 -15.27
N LEU A 253 4.82 25.31 -14.00
CA LEU A 253 4.87 26.25 -12.87
C LEU A 253 6.02 27.23 -13.03
N HIS A 254 5.71 28.52 -12.86
CA HIS A 254 6.74 29.56 -12.74
C HIS A 254 7.53 29.31 -11.44
N PRO A 255 8.85 29.56 -11.41
CA PRO A 255 9.71 29.33 -10.24
C PRO A 255 9.21 29.96 -8.93
N ALA A 256 8.46 31.06 -8.98
CA ALA A 256 7.90 31.73 -7.80
C ALA A 256 6.67 30.99 -7.19
N GLU A 257 5.94 30.22 -7.96
CA GLU A 257 4.82 29.37 -7.46
C GLU A 257 5.33 28.07 -6.86
N MET A 258 6.46 27.57 -7.35
CA MET A 258 7.18 26.44 -6.74
C MET A 258 7.67 26.76 -5.31
N LEU A 259 7.91 28.03 -4.97
CA LEU A 259 8.36 28.45 -3.64
C LEU A 259 7.24 28.41 -2.59
N ARG A 260 5.97 28.59 -2.97
CA ARG A 260 4.82 28.47 -2.04
C ARG A 260 4.50 27.01 -1.71
N ASP A 261 4.64 26.10 -2.67
CA ASP A 261 4.54 24.64 -2.39
C ASP A 261 5.77 24.13 -1.62
N ARG A 262 6.90 24.83 -1.67
CA ARG A 262 8.10 24.54 -0.87
C ARG A 262 7.86 24.59 0.64
N GLU A 263 7.05 25.51 1.14
CA GLU A 263 6.77 25.61 2.58
C GLU A 263 6.10 24.36 3.10
N ASN A 264 5.19 23.74 2.33
CA ASN A 264 4.54 22.48 2.70
C ASN A 264 5.46 21.25 2.61
N VAL A 265 6.47 21.28 1.73
CA VAL A 265 7.46 20.19 1.57
C VAL A 265 8.61 20.33 2.56
N LEU A 266 9.06 21.57 2.84
CA LEU A 266 10.19 21.86 3.73
C LEU A 266 9.83 21.77 5.21
N VAL A 267 8.60 22.11 5.60
CA VAL A 267 8.12 21.95 6.99
C VAL A 267 8.11 20.47 7.39
N ALA A 268 7.80 19.56 6.45
CA ALA A 268 7.89 18.13 6.70
C ALA A 268 9.33 17.58 6.71
N ALA A 269 10.25 18.18 5.95
CA ALA A 269 11.65 17.75 5.84
C ALA A 269 12.55 18.27 6.96
N SER A 270 12.22 19.43 7.57
CA SER A 270 13.05 20.05 8.63
C SER A 270 12.95 19.36 9.98
N ALA A 271 12.00 18.45 10.18
CA ALA A 271 11.82 17.76 11.46
C ALA A 271 12.75 16.54 11.67
N GLU A 272 13.50 16.07 10.66
CA GLU A 272 14.27 14.82 10.79
C GLU A 272 15.61 14.80 10.02
N ILE A 273 16.51 15.74 10.31
CA ILE A 273 17.92 15.54 9.96
C ILE A 273 18.61 14.91 11.17
N HIS A 274 18.46 13.58 11.36
CA HIS A 274 19.45 12.74 12.05
C HIS A 274 19.14 11.24 11.83
N HIS A 275 20.19 10.55 11.36
CA HIS A 275 20.35 9.10 11.21
C HIS A 275 19.68 8.39 10.03
N HIS A 276 20.41 8.27 8.94
CA HIS A 276 20.33 7.13 8.02
C HIS A 276 21.72 6.63 7.64
N GLU A 277 22.25 5.70 8.45
CA GLU A 277 23.25 4.75 7.99
C GLU A 277 22.56 3.58 7.30
N MET A 278 22.89 3.37 6.02
CA MET A 278 22.57 2.16 5.30
C MET A 278 23.48 1.03 5.79
N LEU A 279 22.91 0.04 6.46
CA LEU A 279 23.62 -1.21 6.79
C LEU A 279 23.50 -2.19 5.63
N PRO A 280 24.60 -2.69 5.05
CA PRO A 280 24.59 -3.83 4.15
C PRO A 280 24.43 -5.12 4.97
N GLY A 281 23.29 -5.82 4.82
CA GLY A 281 23.04 -7.11 5.46
C GLY A 281 22.98 -8.26 4.44
N PRO A 282 23.15 -9.51 4.85
CA PRO A 282 23.22 -10.69 3.97
C PRO A 282 21.94 -10.98 3.16
N LEU A 283 20.83 -10.30 3.45
CA LEU A 283 19.55 -10.37 2.72
C LEU A 283 19.56 -9.61 1.37
N GLY A 284 20.60 -8.84 1.06
CA GLY A 284 20.72 -8.14 -0.23
C GLY A 284 20.77 -9.07 -1.43
N ARG A 285 21.36 -10.24 -1.28
CA ARG A 285 21.50 -11.23 -2.35
C ARG A 285 20.23 -12.00 -2.68
N GLU A 286 19.36 -12.23 -1.70
CA GLU A 286 18.13 -13.02 -1.91
C GLU A 286 17.03 -12.22 -2.63
N LEU A 287 17.14 -10.90 -2.64
CA LEU A 287 16.14 -10.01 -3.25
C LEU A 287 16.56 -9.46 -4.61
N ASP A 288 17.82 -9.51 -4.95
CA ASP A 288 18.27 -9.36 -6.35
C ASP A 288 17.67 -10.51 -7.18
N HIS A 289 17.61 -11.73 -6.63
CA HIS A 289 16.89 -12.85 -7.22
C HIS A 289 15.37 -12.71 -7.29
N LEU A 290 14.72 -11.93 -6.39
CA LEU A 290 13.29 -11.64 -6.49
C LEU A 290 13.00 -10.54 -7.54
N GLY A 291 13.91 -9.59 -7.70
CA GLY A 291 13.89 -8.64 -8.82
C GLY A 291 14.07 -9.35 -10.17
N GLU A 292 14.98 -10.32 -10.23
CA GLU A 292 15.21 -11.16 -11.41
C GLU A 292 14.08 -12.16 -11.66
N ARG A 293 13.43 -12.72 -10.62
CA ARG A 293 12.27 -13.61 -10.80
C ARG A 293 11.02 -12.87 -11.29
N VAL A 294 10.82 -11.61 -10.91
CA VAL A 294 9.76 -10.77 -11.48
C VAL A 294 10.12 -10.35 -12.90
N GLY A 295 11.41 -10.13 -13.22
CA GLY A 295 11.91 -9.86 -14.56
C GLY A 295 12.00 -11.10 -15.45
N GLY A 296 12.24 -12.29 -14.87
CA GLY A 296 12.33 -13.56 -15.59
C GLY A 296 10.99 -14.14 -16.06
N LEU A 297 9.88 -13.73 -15.43
CA LEU A 297 8.53 -14.07 -15.88
C LEU A 297 8.14 -13.34 -17.18
N GLU A 298 8.74 -12.16 -17.46
CA GLU A 298 8.51 -11.46 -18.74
C GLU A 298 9.15 -12.17 -19.94
N ARG A 299 10.21 -12.94 -19.78
CA ARG A 299 10.88 -13.65 -20.90
C ARG A 299 10.22 -14.98 -21.31
N ARG A 300 9.24 -15.47 -20.53
CA ARG A 300 8.53 -16.71 -20.87
C ARG A 300 7.18 -16.48 -21.56
N ASP A 301 6.65 -15.26 -21.53
CA ASP A 301 5.37 -14.96 -22.18
C ASP A 301 5.54 -14.63 -23.70
N ASP A 302 6.78 -14.44 -24.21
CA ASP A 302 7.06 -14.24 -25.63
C ASP A 302 7.20 -15.57 -26.43
N ALA A 303 6.93 -16.73 -25.82
CA ALA A 303 7.03 -18.04 -26.45
C ALA A 303 5.67 -18.72 -26.65
N PHE A 304 4.63 -17.96 -27.03
CA PHE A 304 3.37 -18.51 -27.55
C PHE A 304 2.99 -17.76 -28.84
N GLU A 305 3.48 -18.27 -29.94
CA GLU A 305 2.88 -18.21 -31.30
C GLU A 305 2.73 -19.64 -31.82
N PRO A 306 1.88 -19.83 -32.85
CA PRO A 306 0.42 -19.67 -32.96
C PRO A 306 -0.34 -20.95 -32.65
#